data_67cbb1ddfe377702f6e3a7125914d83f
#
_entry.id   67cbb1ddfe377702f6e3a7125914d83f
#
_cell.length_a   1.000
_cell.length_b   1.000
_cell.length_c   1.000
_cell.angle_alpha   90.00
_cell.angle_beta   90.00
_cell.angle_gamma   90.00
#
_symmetry.space_group_name_H-M   'P 1'
#
loop_
_entity.id
_entity.type
_entity.pdbx_description
1 polymer ?
#
loop_
_entity_poly.entity_id
_entity_poly.type
_entity_poly.pdbx_seq_one_letter_code
_entity_poly.pdbx_strand_id
1 'polypeptide(L)'
;MVKKTEFYRLLKPSEVLKIESAIQKSDLRMSFKTAVFTGMRYKELQLFAEHPEWFNHNRKIIVIPKHYTKTKDERKVNLTPQFSELLYYFLHGGHRLKYSVYQSWSANLRRWAALAGLEHPEDLSAGSTRKAWESWLIESGWSLSRILASQGHDMNTSMKHYYNNDVTPEERIMIKEMTQGWG
;
A
#
# COMPACT_ATOMS: atom_id res chain seq x y z
N MET A 1 3.42 -25.70 24.34
CA MET A 1 3.20 -25.17 22.99
C MET A 1 3.25 -23.65 23.07
N VAL A 2 4.39 -23.05 22.76
CA VAL A 2 4.55 -21.60 22.78
C VAL A 2 3.77 -21.07 21.59
N LYS A 3 2.71 -20.29 21.82
CA LYS A 3 2.04 -19.53 20.75
C LYS A 3 3.09 -18.63 20.11
N LYS A 4 3.47 -18.95 18.85
CA LYS A 4 4.18 -18.00 18.02
C LYS A 4 3.33 -16.73 17.98
N THR A 5 3.76 -15.70 18.67
CA THR A 5 3.27 -14.35 18.44
C THR A 5 3.57 -14.07 16.98
N GLU A 6 2.53 -13.94 16.14
CA GLU A 6 2.68 -13.54 14.76
C GLU A 6 3.24 -12.12 14.75
N PHE A 7 4.55 -12.00 14.67
CA PHE A 7 5.21 -10.74 14.40
C PHE A 7 4.90 -10.37 12.94
N TYR A 8 3.97 -9.46 12.76
CA TYR A 8 3.74 -8.88 11.44
C TYR A 8 4.91 -7.96 11.11
N ARG A 9 5.66 -8.32 10.05
CA ARG A 9 6.69 -7.44 9.52
C ARG A 9 6.03 -6.24 8.87
N LEU A 10 6.35 -5.05 9.34
CA LEU A 10 5.97 -3.78 8.71
C LEU A 10 7.13 -3.25 7.88
N LEU A 11 6.87 -2.92 6.61
CA LEU A 11 7.85 -2.27 5.76
C LEU A 11 8.08 -0.83 6.24
N LYS A 12 9.35 -0.47 6.36
CA LYS A 12 9.78 0.89 6.66
C LYS A 12 9.87 1.71 5.37
N PRO A 13 9.74 3.05 5.43
CA PRO A 13 9.89 3.90 4.24
C PRO A 13 11.18 3.67 3.47
N SER A 14 12.31 3.56 4.16
CA SER A 14 13.61 3.27 3.54
C SER A 14 13.67 1.92 2.82
N GLU A 15 12.98 0.91 3.37
CA GLU A 15 12.88 -0.41 2.75
C GLU A 15 12.04 -0.36 1.46
N VAL A 16 10.95 0.39 1.47
CA VAL A 16 10.13 0.61 0.26
C VAL A 16 10.94 1.25 -0.85
N LEU A 17 11.73 2.28 -0.55
CA LEU A 17 12.61 2.93 -1.53
C LEU A 17 13.66 1.95 -2.09
N LYS A 18 14.24 1.11 -1.25
CA LYS A 18 15.19 0.06 -1.68
C LYS A 18 14.53 -0.97 -2.59
N ILE A 19 13.35 -1.45 -2.24
CA ILE A 19 12.58 -2.39 -3.08
C ILE A 19 12.24 -1.74 -4.43
N GLU A 20 11.74 -0.51 -4.41
CA GLU A 20 11.42 0.25 -5.64
C GLU A 20 12.63 0.32 -6.57
N SER A 21 13.81 0.62 -6.04
CA SER A 21 15.05 0.69 -6.81
C SER A 21 15.50 -0.66 -7.38
N ALA A 22 15.13 -1.77 -6.76
CA ALA A 22 15.45 -3.12 -7.23
C ALA A 22 14.52 -3.60 -8.35
N ILE A 23 13.37 -2.95 -8.56
CA ILE A 23 12.41 -3.34 -9.60
C ILE A 23 12.82 -2.70 -10.94
N GLN A 24 13.26 -3.52 -11.90
CA GLN A 24 13.79 -3.04 -13.18
C GLN A 24 12.70 -2.52 -14.11
N LYS A 25 11.56 -3.22 -14.21
CA LYS A 25 10.48 -2.87 -15.13
C LYS A 25 9.63 -1.75 -14.57
N SER A 26 9.46 -0.66 -15.33
CA SER A 26 8.74 0.55 -14.90
C SER A 26 7.27 0.31 -14.53
N ASP A 27 6.58 -0.57 -15.27
CA ASP A 27 5.19 -0.93 -14.99
C ASP A 27 5.03 -1.74 -13.69
N LEU A 28 5.95 -2.65 -13.39
CA LEU A 28 5.98 -3.38 -12.12
C LEU A 28 6.38 -2.47 -10.96
N ARG A 29 7.31 -1.55 -11.19
CA ARG A 29 7.70 -0.53 -10.19
C ARG A 29 6.52 0.35 -9.83
N MET A 30 5.77 0.82 -10.84
CA MET A 30 4.57 1.63 -10.58
C MET A 30 3.46 0.82 -9.92
N SER A 31 3.29 -0.46 -10.28
CA SER A 31 2.35 -1.36 -9.62
C SER A 31 2.70 -1.56 -8.14
N PHE A 32 3.99 -1.72 -7.82
CA PHE A 32 4.46 -1.77 -6.44
C PHE A 32 4.18 -0.46 -5.68
N LYS A 33 4.49 0.70 -6.27
CA LYS A 33 4.19 2.01 -5.67
C LYS A 33 2.69 2.19 -5.43
N THR A 34 1.86 1.78 -6.37
CA THR A 34 0.40 1.83 -6.22
C THR A 34 -0.07 0.96 -5.05
N ALA A 35 0.48 -0.24 -4.90
CA ALA A 35 0.16 -1.10 -3.77
C ALA A 35 0.54 -0.46 -2.41
N VAL A 36 1.69 0.20 -2.34
CA VAL A 36 2.13 0.92 -1.13
C VAL A 36 1.25 2.12 -0.83
N PHE A 37 1.15 3.07 -1.78
CA PHE A 37 0.57 4.40 -1.53
C PHE A 37 -0.95 4.46 -1.59
N THR A 38 -1.62 3.36 -1.89
CA THR A 38 -3.08 3.24 -1.78
C THR A 38 -3.51 2.40 -0.60
N GLY A 39 -2.68 1.47 -0.17
CA GLY A 39 -3.04 0.48 0.83
C GLY A 39 -4.21 -0.42 0.43
N MET A 40 -4.56 -0.50 -0.85
CA MET A 40 -5.67 -1.32 -1.35
C MET A 40 -5.42 -2.80 -1.09
N ARG A 41 -6.52 -3.57 -0.92
CA ARG A 41 -6.43 -5.03 -0.90
C ARG A 41 -5.91 -5.55 -2.24
N TYR A 42 -5.15 -6.65 -2.21
CA TYR A 42 -4.53 -7.17 -3.43
C TYR A 42 -5.56 -7.45 -4.55
N LYS A 43 -6.71 -8.02 -4.20
CA LYS A 43 -7.80 -8.22 -5.17
C LYS A 43 -8.31 -6.92 -5.79
N GLU A 44 -8.38 -5.86 -5.01
CA GLU A 44 -8.79 -4.54 -5.50
C GLU A 44 -7.73 -3.92 -6.41
N LEU A 45 -6.43 -4.14 -6.13
CA LEU A 45 -5.35 -3.72 -7.02
C LEU A 45 -5.43 -4.41 -8.39
N GLN A 46 -5.72 -5.72 -8.41
CA GLN A 46 -5.92 -6.47 -9.65
C GLN A 46 -7.09 -5.89 -10.45
N LEU A 47 -8.22 -5.65 -9.80
CA LEU A 47 -9.39 -5.05 -10.43
C LEU A 47 -9.13 -3.60 -10.89
N PHE A 48 -8.43 -2.82 -10.11
CA PHE A 48 -8.06 -1.46 -10.51
C PHE A 48 -7.16 -1.43 -11.75
N ALA A 49 -6.25 -2.39 -11.89
CA ALA A 49 -5.45 -2.52 -13.11
C ALA A 49 -6.32 -2.77 -14.37
N GLU A 50 -7.45 -3.46 -14.21
CA GLU A 50 -8.44 -3.68 -15.29
C GLU A 50 -9.39 -2.48 -15.48
N HIS A 51 -9.56 -1.67 -14.42
CA HIS A 51 -10.50 -0.54 -14.36
C HIS A 51 -9.79 0.77 -13.95
N PRO A 52 -8.85 1.27 -14.76
CA PRO A 52 -8.13 2.51 -14.44
C PRO A 52 -9.05 3.73 -14.36
N GLU A 53 -10.24 3.67 -14.94
CA GLU A 53 -11.27 4.72 -14.87
C GLU A 53 -11.82 4.96 -13.45
N TRP A 54 -11.55 4.07 -12.49
CA TRP A 54 -11.88 4.31 -11.08
C TRP A 54 -11.06 5.43 -10.45
N PHE A 55 -9.94 5.80 -11.06
CA PHE A 55 -9.11 6.90 -10.62
C PHE A 55 -9.70 8.25 -11.01
N ASN A 56 -9.93 9.09 -10.03
CA ASN A 56 -10.35 10.48 -10.21
C ASN A 56 -9.22 11.41 -9.77
N HIS A 57 -8.48 11.93 -10.75
CA HIS A 57 -7.32 12.79 -10.52
C HIS A 57 -7.70 14.10 -9.82
N ASN A 58 -8.79 14.74 -10.23
CA ASN A 58 -9.21 16.02 -9.65
C ASN A 58 -9.56 15.90 -8.15
N ARG A 59 -10.13 14.77 -7.76
CA ARG A 59 -10.49 14.49 -6.37
C ARG A 59 -9.39 13.74 -5.61
N LYS A 60 -8.36 13.28 -6.28
CA LYS A 60 -7.26 12.48 -5.72
C LYS A 60 -7.77 11.23 -4.97
N ILE A 61 -8.68 10.52 -5.61
CA ILE A 61 -9.27 9.28 -5.06
C ILE A 61 -9.35 8.19 -6.13
N ILE A 62 -9.38 6.95 -5.65
CA ILE A 62 -9.81 5.79 -6.45
C ILE A 62 -11.16 5.35 -5.88
N VAL A 63 -12.18 5.28 -6.74
CA VAL A 63 -13.54 4.86 -6.33
C VAL A 63 -13.72 3.39 -6.68
N ILE A 64 -13.83 2.54 -5.67
CA ILE A 64 -14.10 1.11 -5.84
C ILE A 64 -15.61 0.92 -5.76
N PRO A 65 -16.27 0.51 -6.86
CA PRO A 65 -17.72 0.30 -6.86
C PRO A 65 -18.16 -0.77 -5.86
N LYS A 66 -19.37 -0.62 -5.31
CA LYS A 66 -19.93 -1.50 -4.29
C LYS A 66 -19.89 -2.99 -4.62
N HIS A 67 -20.01 -3.35 -5.91
CA HIS A 67 -19.98 -4.75 -6.34
C HIS A 67 -18.65 -5.45 -6.14
N TYR A 68 -17.57 -4.68 -6.03
CA TYR A 68 -16.20 -5.17 -5.90
C TYR A 68 -15.64 -5.06 -4.48
N THR A 69 -16.38 -4.46 -3.55
CA THR A 69 -15.97 -4.35 -2.16
C THR A 69 -16.50 -5.51 -1.32
N LYS A 70 -15.75 -5.86 -0.28
CA LYS A 70 -16.16 -6.93 0.66
C LYS A 70 -17.44 -6.55 1.44
N THR A 71 -17.61 -5.28 1.76
CA THR A 71 -18.73 -4.76 2.54
C THR A 71 -19.96 -4.42 1.70
N LYS A 72 -19.86 -4.52 0.37
CA LYS A 72 -20.90 -4.14 -0.60
C LYS A 72 -21.29 -2.65 -0.56
N ASP A 73 -20.42 -1.82 -0.03
CA ASP A 73 -20.53 -0.36 -0.07
C ASP A 73 -19.47 0.22 -1.01
N GLU A 74 -19.78 1.31 -1.71
CA GLU A 74 -18.78 2.05 -2.47
C GLU A 74 -17.68 2.53 -1.54
N ARG A 75 -16.42 2.35 -1.95
CA ARG A 75 -15.28 2.79 -1.16
C ARG A 75 -14.43 3.79 -1.93
N LYS A 76 -14.05 4.86 -1.25
CA LYS A 76 -13.15 5.89 -1.76
C LYS A 76 -11.79 5.73 -1.10
N VAL A 77 -10.80 5.40 -1.90
CA VAL A 77 -9.40 5.30 -1.47
C VAL A 77 -8.74 6.67 -1.68
N ASN A 78 -8.37 7.33 -0.60
CA ASN A 78 -7.68 8.62 -0.67
C ASN A 78 -6.23 8.46 -1.12
N LEU A 79 -5.75 9.41 -1.91
CA LEU A 79 -4.37 9.48 -2.38
C LEU A 79 -3.70 10.75 -1.89
N THR A 80 -2.38 10.70 -1.70
CA THR A 80 -1.61 11.92 -1.53
C THR A 80 -1.57 12.70 -2.86
N PRO A 81 -1.45 14.03 -2.82
CA PRO A 81 -1.32 14.82 -4.04
C PRO A 81 -0.16 14.37 -4.92
N GLN A 82 0.98 14.10 -4.31
CA GLN A 82 2.18 13.65 -5.01
C GLN A 82 1.97 12.31 -5.74
N PHE A 83 1.38 11.33 -5.07
CA PHE A 83 1.12 10.04 -5.71
C PHE A 83 0.03 10.13 -6.77
N SER A 84 -0.99 10.95 -6.55
CA SER A 84 -2.06 11.20 -7.54
C SER A 84 -1.49 11.76 -8.85
N GLU A 85 -0.56 12.71 -8.79
CA GLU A 85 0.12 13.24 -9.98
C GLU A 85 0.94 12.16 -10.69
N LEU A 86 1.72 11.40 -9.94
CA LEU A 86 2.53 10.31 -10.50
C LEU A 86 1.67 9.27 -11.22
N LEU A 87 0.57 8.85 -10.60
CA LEU A 87 -0.38 7.90 -11.17
C LEU A 87 -1.06 8.46 -12.43
N TYR A 88 -1.42 9.74 -12.40
CA TYR A 88 -2.01 10.43 -13.54
C TYR A 88 -1.09 10.38 -14.77
N TYR A 89 0.15 10.81 -14.63
CA TYR A 89 1.10 10.79 -15.74
C TYR A 89 1.41 9.39 -16.24
N PHE A 90 1.48 8.42 -15.36
CA PHE A 90 1.68 7.01 -15.73
C PHE A 90 0.53 6.50 -16.61
N LEU A 91 -0.70 6.65 -16.16
CA LEU A 91 -1.88 6.15 -16.88
C LEU A 91 -2.12 6.92 -18.20
N HIS A 92 -1.95 8.25 -18.20
CA HIS A 92 -2.09 9.07 -19.42
C HIS A 92 -0.95 8.87 -20.41
N GLY A 93 0.20 8.39 -19.97
CA GLY A 93 1.30 7.98 -20.84
C GLY A 93 1.05 6.67 -21.60
N GLY A 94 -0.13 6.08 -21.45
CA GLY A 94 -0.49 4.81 -22.09
C GLY A 94 0.05 3.58 -21.36
N HIS A 95 0.57 3.74 -20.14
CA HIS A 95 1.08 2.64 -19.32
C HIS A 95 -0.04 1.99 -18.50
N ARG A 96 0.18 0.74 -18.11
CA ARG A 96 -0.79 -0.02 -17.32
C ARG A 96 -0.13 -0.66 -16.10
N LEU A 97 -0.86 -0.67 -14.99
CA LEU A 97 -0.50 -1.43 -13.80
C LEU A 97 -0.59 -2.93 -14.11
N LYS A 98 0.28 -3.72 -13.51
CA LYS A 98 0.35 -5.17 -13.71
C LYS A 98 0.44 -5.89 -12.37
N TYR A 99 -0.53 -6.75 -12.14
CA TYR A 99 -0.60 -7.62 -10.96
C TYR A 99 -0.83 -9.07 -11.39
N SER A 100 0.05 -9.95 -10.97
CA SER A 100 -0.09 -11.40 -11.14
C SER A 100 -1.05 -11.98 -10.10
N VAL A 101 -1.18 -13.30 -10.03
CA VAL A 101 -1.90 -13.94 -8.92
C VAL A 101 -1.17 -13.69 -7.60
N TYR A 102 -1.90 -13.74 -6.49
CA TYR A 102 -1.41 -13.38 -5.15
C TYR A 102 -0.08 -14.05 -4.79
N GLN A 103 0.04 -15.35 -5.04
CA GLN A 103 1.24 -16.13 -4.71
C GLN A 103 2.45 -15.68 -5.52
N SER A 104 2.27 -15.42 -6.82
CA SER A 104 3.33 -14.95 -7.70
C SER A 104 3.78 -13.54 -7.36
N TRP A 105 2.86 -12.66 -7.02
CA TRP A 105 3.18 -11.30 -6.57
C TRP A 105 3.95 -11.33 -5.25
N SER A 106 3.53 -12.14 -4.30
CA SER A 106 4.23 -12.32 -3.02
C SER A 106 5.65 -12.85 -3.23
N ALA A 107 5.83 -13.81 -4.13
CA ALA A 107 7.15 -14.33 -4.50
C ALA A 107 8.03 -13.26 -5.16
N ASN A 108 7.47 -12.44 -6.05
CA ASN A 108 8.17 -11.31 -6.65
C ASN A 108 8.60 -10.27 -5.60
N LEU A 109 7.70 -9.94 -4.67
CA LEU A 109 8.00 -8.99 -3.60
C LEU A 109 9.17 -9.48 -2.73
N ARG A 110 9.17 -10.75 -2.34
CA ARG A 110 10.29 -11.36 -1.59
C ARG A 110 11.59 -11.32 -2.37
N ARG A 111 11.55 -11.62 -3.66
CA ARG A 111 12.72 -11.58 -4.55
C ARG A 111 13.26 -10.15 -4.66
N TRP A 112 12.43 -9.15 -4.89
CA TRP A 112 12.87 -7.75 -4.95
C TRP A 112 13.42 -7.28 -3.61
N ALA A 113 12.81 -7.67 -2.51
CA ALA A 113 13.30 -7.36 -1.16
C ALA A 113 14.67 -7.99 -0.90
N ALA A 114 14.87 -9.25 -1.30
CA ALA A 114 16.18 -9.91 -1.20
C ALA A 114 17.23 -9.22 -2.06
N LEU A 115 16.90 -8.86 -3.32
CA LEU A 115 17.78 -8.10 -4.20
C LEU A 115 18.14 -6.72 -3.62
N ALA A 116 17.20 -6.11 -2.90
CA ALA A 116 17.40 -4.83 -2.22
C ALA A 116 18.20 -4.96 -0.91
N GLY A 117 18.56 -6.17 -0.50
CA GLY A 117 19.33 -6.44 0.71
C GLY A 117 18.54 -6.30 2.01
N LEU A 118 17.21 -6.46 1.96
CA LEU A 118 16.38 -6.43 3.17
C LEU A 118 16.60 -7.70 4.00
N GLU A 119 16.57 -7.54 5.31
CA GLU A 119 16.53 -8.66 6.25
C GLU A 119 15.13 -9.30 6.23
N HIS A 120 15.09 -10.63 6.36
CA HIS A 120 13.84 -11.41 6.43
C HIS A 120 12.84 -11.14 5.29
N PRO A 121 13.27 -11.19 4.01
CA PRO A 121 12.36 -10.97 2.89
C PRO A 121 11.25 -12.04 2.81
N GLU A 122 11.47 -13.22 3.38
CA GLU A 122 10.51 -14.33 3.47
C GLU A 122 9.22 -13.97 4.23
N ASP A 123 9.28 -12.99 5.13
CA ASP A 123 8.13 -12.54 5.92
C ASP A 123 7.18 -11.61 5.14
N LEU A 124 7.54 -11.24 3.92
CA LEU A 124 6.72 -10.36 3.08
C LEU A 124 5.70 -11.14 2.26
N SER A 125 4.55 -10.53 2.06
CA SER A 125 3.48 -11.02 1.19
C SER A 125 2.80 -9.86 0.46
N ALA A 126 1.89 -10.16 -0.47
CA ALA A 126 1.11 -9.13 -1.16
C ALA A 126 0.31 -8.21 -0.22
N GLY A 127 0.02 -8.65 1.02
CA GLY A 127 -0.63 -7.83 2.03
C GLY A 127 0.30 -6.88 2.81
N SER A 128 1.61 -7.04 2.67
CA SER A 128 2.59 -6.27 3.47
C SER A 128 2.56 -4.77 3.16
N THR A 129 2.33 -4.39 1.90
CA THR A 129 2.24 -2.98 1.48
C THR A 129 1.05 -2.27 2.12
N ARG A 130 -0.10 -2.94 2.21
CA ARG A 130 -1.30 -2.41 2.84
C ARG A 130 -1.10 -2.17 4.33
N LYS A 131 -0.48 -3.12 5.03
CA LYS A 131 -0.17 -2.99 6.46
C LYS A 131 0.78 -1.83 6.72
N ALA A 132 1.80 -1.69 5.89
CA ALA A 132 2.75 -0.58 5.98
C ALA A 132 2.05 0.77 5.81
N TRP A 133 1.28 0.95 4.75
CA TRP A 133 0.57 2.21 4.49
C TRP A 133 -0.36 2.62 5.61
N GLU A 134 -1.17 1.70 6.09
CA GLU A 134 -2.08 1.95 7.20
C GLU A 134 -1.32 2.36 8.47
N SER A 135 -0.22 1.68 8.80
CA SER A 135 0.61 2.03 9.96
C SER A 135 1.23 3.42 9.82
N TRP A 136 1.67 3.81 8.61
CA TRP A 136 2.23 5.14 8.36
C TRP A 136 1.19 6.24 8.50
N LEU A 137 -0.04 6.01 8.05
CA LEU A 137 -1.14 6.98 8.24
C LEU A 137 -1.44 7.20 9.72
N ILE A 138 -1.44 6.14 10.52
CA ILE A 138 -1.63 6.24 11.97
C ILE A 138 -0.46 6.97 12.64
N GLU A 139 0.77 6.61 12.30
CA GLU A 139 1.97 7.28 12.84
C GLU A 139 2.01 8.77 12.48
N SER A 140 1.47 9.15 11.33
CA SER A 140 1.35 10.54 10.90
C SER A 140 0.24 11.33 11.60
N GLY A 141 -0.56 10.67 12.44
CA GLY A 141 -1.64 11.32 13.20
C GLY A 141 -2.91 11.56 12.40
N TRP A 142 -3.12 10.90 11.27
CA TRP A 142 -4.37 10.97 10.53
C TRP A 142 -5.52 10.38 11.34
N SER A 143 -6.72 10.94 11.18
CA SER A 143 -7.92 10.47 11.88
C SER A 143 -8.17 8.98 11.61
N LEU A 144 -8.31 8.19 12.68
CA LEU A 144 -8.56 6.76 12.57
C LEU A 144 -9.83 6.45 11.77
N SER A 145 -10.89 7.23 11.94
CA SER A 145 -12.14 7.07 11.18
C SER A 145 -11.93 7.25 9.68
N ARG A 146 -11.11 8.20 9.26
CA ARG A 146 -10.74 8.40 7.85
C ARG A 146 -9.89 7.25 7.30
N ILE A 147 -8.93 6.79 8.09
CA ILE A 147 -8.09 5.64 7.72
C ILE A 147 -8.95 4.40 7.50
N LEU A 148 -9.83 4.09 8.45
CA LEU A 148 -10.73 2.93 8.36
C LEU A 148 -11.67 3.02 7.15
N ALA A 149 -12.24 4.19 6.89
CA ALA A 149 -13.09 4.41 5.72
C ALA A 149 -12.34 4.19 4.40
N SER A 150 -11.13 4.75 4.26
CA SER A 150 -10.29 4.58 3.07
C SER A 150 -9.80 3.14 2.91
N GLN A 151 -9.42 2.48 3.99
CA GLN A 151 -8.89 1.12 3.96
C GLN A 151 -9.97 0.02 3.95
N GLY A 152 -11.21 0.37 4.27
CA GLY A 152 -12.31 -0.60 4.36
C GLY A 152 -12.12 -1.63 5.47
N HIS A 153 -11.58 -1.21 6.62
CA HIS A 153 -11.42 -2.02 7.83
C HIS A 153 -12.40 -1.60 8.91
N ASP A 154 -12.67 -2.52 9.85
CA ASP A 154 -13.21 -2.17 11.16
C ASP A 154 -12.07 -1.84 12.16
N MET A 155 -12.43 -1.26 13.30
CA MET A 155 -11.51 -0.87 14.35
C MET A 155 -10.74 -2.07 14.94
N ASN A 156 -11.39 -3.22 15.08
CA ASN A 156 -10.79 -4.41 15.67
C ASN A 156 -9.65 -4.96 14.79
N THR A 157 -9.83 -4.93 13.48
CA THR A 157 -8.80 -5.36 12.53
C THR A 157 -7.60 -4.44 12.56
N SER A 158 -7.81 -3.12 12.61
CA SER A 158 -6.74 -2.13 12.71
C SER A 158 -5.94 -2.25 14.01
N MET A 159 -6.61 -2.35 15.15
CA MET A 159 -5.95 -2.39 16.47
C MET A 159 -4.98 -3.56 16.66
N LYS A 160 -5.20 -4.68 15.99
CA LYS A 160 -4.32 -5.87 16.08
C LYS A 160 -2.93 -5.66 15.46
N HIS A 161 -2.77 -4.68 14.59
CA HIS A 161 -1.56 -4.50 13.78
C HIS A 161 -0.63 -3.38 14.28
N TYR A 162 -1.06 -2.53 15.25
CA TYR A 162 -0.38 -1.27 15.55
C TYR A 162 0.45 -1.18 16.83
N TYR A 163 0.36 -2.15 17.72
CA TYR A 163 1.00 -2.04 19.04
C TYR A 163 2.52 -2.19 19.08
N ASN A 164 3.19 -2.43 17.94
CA ASN A 164 4.62 -2.69 17.88
C ASN A 164 5.38 -1.91 16.80
N ASN A 165 4.96 -0.67 16.50
CA ASN A 165 5.74 0.19 15.59
C ASN A 165 6.91 0.82 16.35
N ASP A 166 8.05 0.16 16.31
CA ASP A 166 9.32 0.74 16.75
C ASP A 166 9.89 1.59 15.61
N VAL A 167 9.42 2.85 15.54
CA VAL A 167 9.76 3.80 14.48
C VAL A 167 10.81 4.78 15.00
N THR A 168 11.95 4.86 14.32
CA THR A 168 12.98 5.85 14.65
C THR A 168 12.52 7.27 14.32
N PRO A 169 13.14 8.32 14.92
CA PRO A 169 12.84 9.71 14.57
C PRO A 169 12.99 10.01 13.08
N GLU A 170 14.01 9.46 12.44
CA GLU A 170 14.27 9.63 11.00
C GLU A 170 13.17 8.98 10.15
N GLU A 171 12.77 7.77 10.48
CA GLU A 171 11.66 7.07 9.82
C GLU A 171 10.34 7.81 9.99
N ARG A 172 10.10 8.42 11.16
CA ARG A 172 8.91 9.22 11.40
C ARG A 172 8.85 10.47 10.51
N ILE A 173 9.98 11.11 10.23
CA ILE A 173 10.07 12.22 9.28
C ILE A 173 9.71 11.74 7.88
N MET A 174 10.29 10.63 7.41
CA MET A 174 9.99 10.05 6.10
C MET A 174 8.51 9.67 5.97
N ILE A 175 7.92 9.07 7.00
CA ILE A 175 6.50 8.71 7.03
C ILE A 175 5.62 9.95 6.86
N LYS A 176 5.91 11.04 7.57
CA LYS A 176 5.16 12.29 7.45
C LYS A 176 5.25 12.88 6.05
N GLU A 177 6.42 12.85 5.43
CA GLU A 177 6.62 13.30 4.04
C GLU A 177 5.83 12.44 3.05
N MET A 178 5.88 11.11 3.19
CA MET A 178 5.19 10.18 2.30
C MET A 178 3.67 10.20 2.41
N THR A 179 3.13 10.62 3.55
CA THR A 179 1.68 10.71 3.81
C THR A 179 1.14 12.14 3.70
N GLN A 180 1.98 13.11 3.37
CA GLN A 180 1.60 14.51 3.32
C GLN A 180 0.44 14.77 2.35
N GLY A 181 -0.58 15.49 2.84
CA GLY A 181 -1.74 15.86 2.04
C GLY A 181 -2.72 14.72 1.75
N TRP A 182 -2.52 13.54 2.35
CA TRP A 182 -3.49 12.44 2.26
C TRP A 182 -4.81 12.84 2.92
N GLY A 183 -5.92 12.47 2.34
CA GLY A 183 -7.24 12.79 2.91
C GLY A 183 -7.72 14.17 2.55
#